data_7e4e0d5f3d50ad97583a6599e66db4cb
#
_entry.id   7e4e0d5f3d50ad97583a6599e66db4cb
#
_cell.length_a   1.000
_cell.length_b   1.000
_cell.length_c   1.000
_cell.angle_alpha   90.00
_cell.angle_beta   90.00
_cell.angle_gamma   90.00
#
_symmetry.space_group_name_H-M   'P 1'
#
loop_
_entity.id
_entity.type
_entity.pdbx_description
1 polymer ?
#
loop_
_entity_poly.entity_id
_entity_poly.type
_entity_poly.pdbx_seq_one_letter_code
_entity_poly.pdbx_strand_id
1 'polypeptide(L)'
;MKRILLFLLAAACLAAGRAQRNGEADIDIEQIRKLQFAQLAIANLYVDSVDQKKLVEDAINGMLKSLDPHSSYTNPEETKKMNEPLEGNFEGIGVSFNMLEDTLVVIQPTSKGPSEKAGILAGDRIVSVDGEPIAGVKMDRDSIMRKLRGPKGTKVKLEVVRHGVADRLTFTLTRDKIPVNTVDAVYMMAPGIGYIHLDRFGATSGKEVHDAIAQLQKQGMRDLVFDLQYNGGGYLGAAADVASEFLEPGSLVVYTEGRNSPRSVLEAKDGGLFRKGRLVILVDEYTASAAEIVSGAVQDHDRGTIVGRRTFGKGLVQRPVELPDGSMIRLTVSHYYTPSGRCIQKPYVKGQGEAYSRDLLNRYDHGELTSIDSIHLDSTKVYRTLSKGRAVYGGGGIMPDIFVPLDTTTYTPYYMAIQRNNLITTTALRYADEHRREIEKEYPDFRDYAEKYEVPASLLDDLLRKAADKNIKPKDEAEREKTLPDLRFMLKALIGYNVWDRSEYFQIINQRSDIVKRALQWLEEDAPAHP
;
A
#
# COMPACT_ATOMS: atom_id res chain seq x y z
N MET A 1 -36.99 -38.63 31.37
CA MET A 1 -35.88 -39.58 31.50
C MET A 1 -34.94 -39.66 30.27
N LYS A 2 -35.39 -39.52 29.02
CA LYS A 2 -34.51 -39.59 27.83
C LYS A 2 -33.56 -38.40 27.63
N ARG A 3 -33.85 -37.23 28.20
CA ARG A 3 -32.96 -36.02 28.06
C ARG A 3 -31.78 -35.98 29.06
N ILE A 4 -31.88 -36.72 30.16
CA ILE A 4 -30.78 -36.80 31.16
C ILE A 4 -29.71 -37.81 30.73
N LEU A 5 -30.09 -38.84 29.95
CA LEU A 5 -29.15 -39.83 29.43
C LEU A 5 -28.23 -39.29 28.32
N LEU A 6 -28.71 -38.30 27.53
CA LEU A 6 -27.88 -37.66 26.50
C LEU A 6 -26.79 -36.75 27.09
N PHE A 7 -27.04 -36.12 28.24
CA PHE A 7 -26.06 -35.29 28.93
C PHE A 7 -24.94 -36.11 29.60
N LEU A 8 -25.25 -37.31 30.06
CA LEU A 8 -24.26 -38.22 30.66
C LEU A 8 -23.38 -38.93 29.62
N LEU A 9 -23.87 -39.19 28.41
CA LEU A 9 -23.04 -39.74 27.33
C LEU A 9 -22.09 -38.69 26.75
N ALA A 10 -22.49 -37.41 26.69
CA ALA A 10 -21.58 -36.32 26.26
C ALA A 10 -20.45 -36.06 27.29
N ALA A 11 -20.75 -36.25 28.59
CA ALA A 11 -19.74 -36.12 29.65
C ALA A 11 -18.74 -37.31 29.68
N ALA A 12 -19.19 -38.52 29.31
CA ALA A 12 -18.32 -39.71 29.28
C ALA A 12 -17.38 -39.72 28.05
N CYS A 13 -17.76 -39.14 26.91
CA CYS A 13 -16.87 -38.97 25.76
C CYS A 13 -15.76 -37.91 25.98
N LEU A 14 -15.98 -36.96 26.90
CA LEU A 14 -14.96 -35.97 27.28
C LEU A 14 -13.93 -36.49 28.26
N ALA A 15 -14.21 -37.61 28.97
CA ALA A 15 -13.27 -38.20 29.94
C ALA A 15 -12.30 -39.22 29.34
N ALA A 16 -12.57 -39.78 28.15
CA ALA A 16 -11.75 -40.82 27.53
C ALA A 16 -10.65 -40.32 26.58
N GLY A 17 -10.55 -39.01 26.34
CA GLY A 17 -9.63 -38.38 25.40
C GLY A 17 -8.40 -37.69 26.02
N ARG A 18 -8.01 -38.00 27.25
CA ARG A 18 -6.77 -37.49 27.87
C ARG A 18 -5.53 -38.30 27.47
N ALA A 19 -5.26 -38.38 26.16
CA ALA A 19 -3.96 -38.77 25.66
C ALA A 19 -3.29 -37.52 25.08
N GLN A 20 -2.30 -37.03 25.81
CA GLN A 20 -1.24 -36.10 25.38
C GLN A 20 -1.42 -35.39 24.01
N ARG A 21 -2.11 -34.25 24.01
CA ARG A 21 -1.93 -33.19 23.00
C ARG A 21 -1.06 -32.10 23.62
N ASN A 22 0.23 -32.17 23.31
CA ASN A 22 1.14 -31.08 23.58
C ASN A 22 0.67 -29.83 22.77
N GLY A 23 0.19 -28.80 23.46
CA GLY A 23 -0.03 -27.48 22.86
C GLY A 23 -1.46 -26.90 22.88
N GLU A 24 -2.46 -27.58 23.39
CA GLU A 24 -3.78 -26.93 23.62
C GLU A 24 -3.65 -25.95 24.80
N ALA A 25 -3.97 -24.68 24.55
CA ALA A 25 -4.14 -23.73 25.65
C ALA A 25 -5.27 -24.25 26.55
N ASP A 26 -4.99 -24.39 27.84
CA ASP A 26 -6.02 -24.74 28.84
C ASP A 26 -7.03 -23.57 28.85
N ILE A 27 -8.20 -23.79 28.22
CA ILE A 27 -9.22 -22.76 28.11
C ILE A 27 -9.84 -22.61 29.48
N ASP A 28 -9.55 -21.49 30.13
CA ASP A 28 -10.14 -21.15 31.43
C ASP A 28 -11.62 -20.76 31.27
N ILE A 29 -12.49 -21.75 31.43
CA ILE A 29 -13.94 -21.59 31.31
C ILE A 29 -14.49 -20.56 32.31
N GLU A 30 -13.84 -20.39 33.46
CA GLU A 30 -14.27 -19.40 34.46
C GLU A 30 -14.09 -17.98 33.95
N GLN A 31 -13.00 -17.69 33.22
CA GLN A 31 -12.79 -16.36 32.62
C GLN A 31 -13.78 -16.07 31.48
N ILE A 32 -14.15 -17.08 30.69
CA ILE A 32 -15.19 -16.94 29.68
C ILE A 32 -16.55 -16.60 30.34
N ARG A 33 -16.93 -17.35 31.39
CA ARG A 33 -18.17 -17.09 32.13
C ARG A 33 -18.17 -15.71 32.78
N LYS A 34 -17.05 -15.29 33.35
CA LYS A 34 -16.89 -13.96 33.95
C LYS A 34 -17.13 -12.85 32.93
N LEU A 35 -16.58 -12.98 31.72
CA LEU A 35 -16.80 -12.00 30.63
C LEU A 35 -18.28 -11.95 30.21
N GLN A 36 -18.92 -13.13 30.03
CA GLN A 36 -20.34 -13.22 29.70
C GLN A 36 -21.23 -12.61 30.79
N PHE A 37 -20.92 -12.88 32.07
CA PHE A 37 -21.66 -12.30 33.19
C PHE A 37 -21.51 -10.78 33.26
N ALA A 38 -20.32 -10.27 33.03
CA ALA A 38 -20.07 -8.82 32.99
C ALA A 38 -20.88 -8.14 31.88
N GLN A 39 -20.92 -8.73 30.68
CA GLN A 39 -21.72 -8.23 29.56
C GLN A 39 -23.20 -8.21 29.90
N LEU A 40 -23.75 -9.30 30.48
CA LEU A 40 -25.14 -9.38 30.89
C LEU A 40 -25.50 -8.38 32.00
N ALA A 41 -24.60 -8.20 32.98
CA ALA A 41 -24.80 -7.23 34.06
C ALA A 41 -24.83 -5.79 33.53
N ILE A 42 -23.90 -5.42 32.63
CA ILE A 42 -23.89 -4.09 32.00
C ILE A 42 -25.17 -3.88 31.19
N ALA A 43 -25.56 -4.85 30.36
CA ALA A 43 -26.73 -4.72 29.50
C ALA A 43 -28.06 -4.59 30.28
N ASN A 44 -28.15 -5.15 31.50
CA ASN A 44 -29.41 -5.17 32.28
C ASN A 44 -29.42 -4.17 33.44
N LEU A 45 -28.28 -3.76 33.97
CA LEU A 45 -28.21 -2.97 35.21
C LEU A 45 -27.64 -1.57 35.01
N TYR A 46 -27.06 -1.28 33.85
CA TYR A 46 -26.55 0.06 33.60
C TYR A 46 -27.70 1.07 33.52
N VAL A 47 -27.44 2.30 33.99
CA VAL A 47 -28.48 3.33 34.13
C VAL A 47 -29.09 3.77 32.79
N ASP A 48 -28.30 3.75 31.71
CA ASP A 48 -28.78 4.13 30.38
C ASP A 48 -28.82 2.92 29.42
N SER A 49 -29.41 3.12 28.25
CA SER A 49 -29.39 2.09 27.18
C SER A 49 -27.99 1.84 26.68
N VAL A 50 -27.61 0.59 26.47
CA VAL A 50 -26.31 0.16 25.98
C VAL A 50 -26.43 -0.44 24.58
N ASP A 51 -25.62 0.04 23.65
CA ASP A 51 -25.40 -0.66 22.37
C ASP A 51 -24.54 -1.90 22.63
N GLN A 52 -25.21 -3.05 22.68
CA GLN A 52 -24.55 -4.33 22.96
C GLN A 52 -23.52 -4.73 21.90
N LYS A 53 -23.74 -4.36 20.62
CA LYS A 53 -22.80 -4.64 19.54
C LYS A 53 -21.50 -3.88 19.78
N LYS A 54 -21.61 -2.57 20.01
CA LYS A 54 -20.45 -1.73 20.30
C LYS A 54 -19.72 -2.18 21.56
N LEU A 55 -20.44 -2.57 22.61
CA LEU A 55 -19.86 -3.08 23.86
C LEU A 55 -18.96 -4.32 23.61
N VAL A 56 -19.43 -5.25 22.76
CA VAL A 56 -18.68 -6.46 22.42
C VAL A 56 -17.45 -6.09 21.56
N GLU A 57 -17.61 -5.22 20.59
CA GLU A 57 -16.49 -4.71 19.76
C GLU A 57 -15.42 -4.04 20.63
N ASP A 58 -15.83 -3.18 21.59
CA ASP A 58 -14.90 -2.50 22.51
C ASP A 58 -14.18 -3.50 23.44
N ALA A 59 -14.87 -4.56 23.89
CA ALA A 59 -14.26 -5.62 24.68
C ALA A 59 -13.22 -6.41 23.88
N ILE A 60 -13.51 -6.78 22.63
CA ILE A 60 -12.55 -7.45 21.73
C ILE A 60 -11.33 -6.55 21.50
N ASN A 61 -11.54 -5.28 21.18
CA ASN A 61 -10.46 -4.29 20.99
C ASN A 61 -9.62 -4.14 22.27
N GLY A 62 -10.24 -4.13 23.46
CA GLY A 62 -9.56 -4.09 24.75
C GLY A 62 -8.63 -5.31 24.97
N MET A 63 -9.09 -6.50 24.63
CA MET A 63 -8.28 -7.72 24.69
C MET A 63 -7.10 -7.68 23.72
N LEU A 64 -7.33 -7.30 22.48
CA LEU A 64 -6.30 -7.26 21.43
C LEU A 64 -5.23 -6.20 21.74
N LYS A 65 -5.65 -5.02 22.24
CA LYS A 65 -4.74 -3.93 22.62
C LYS A 65 -3.69 -4.37 23.67
N SER A 66 -3.99 -5.37 24.49
CA SER A 66 -3.05 -5.89 25.50
C SER A 66 -1.99 -6.84 24.95
N LEU A 67 -2.08 -7.27 23.68
CA LEU A 67 -1.21 -8.28 23.08
C LEU A 67 -0.02 -7.65 22.35
N ASP A 68 -0.24 -7.14 21.18
CA ASP A 68 0.79 -6.59 20.30
C ASP A 68 0.18 -5.43 19.47
N PRO A 69 1.01 -4.60 18.80
CA PRO A 69 0.50 -3.42 18.07
C PRO A 69 -0.18 -3.75 16.73
N HIS A 70 -0.20 -5.01 16.30
CA HIS A 70 -0.71 -5.42 14.98
C HIS A 70 -1.95 -6.30 15.04
N SER A 71 -2.24 -6.92 16.18
CA SER A 71 -3.50 -7.63 16.38
C SER A 71 -4.65 -6.63 16.43
N SER A 72 -5.66 -6.82 15.58
CA SER A 72 -6.74 -5.85 15.39
C SER A 72 -8.07 -6.53 15.13
N TYR A 73 -9.14 -5.83 15.43
CA TYR A 73 -10.51 -6.16 15.05
C TYR A 73 -10.99 -5.22 13.95
N THR A 74 -11.76 -5.73 13.02
CA THR A 74 -12.47 -4.95 12.00
C THR A 74 -13.91 -5.40 11.90
N ASN A 75 -14.83 -4.44 11.82
CA ASN A 75 -16.25 -4.75 11.54
C ASN A 75 -16.42 -5.27 10.09
N PRO A 76 -17.59 -5.78 9.69
CA PRO A 76 -17.78 -6.38 8.36
C PRO A 76 -17.48 -5.42 7.19
N GLU A 77 -17.84 -4.13 7.32
CA GLU A 77 -17.57 -3.13 6.28
C GLU A 77 -16.07 -2.82 6.16
N GLU A 78 -15.40 -2.62 7.29
CA GLU A 78 -13.95 -2.42 7.36
C GLU A 78 -13.19 -3.64 6.85
N THR A 79 -13.64 -4.85 7.20
CA THR A 79 -13.07 -6.12 6.73
C THR A 79 -13.10 -6.19 5.20
N LYS A 80 -14.25 -5.88 4.59
CA LYS A 80 -14.39 -5.85 3.14
C LYS A 80 -13.48 -4.80 2.50
N LYS A 81 -13.48 -3.55 3.00
CA LYS A 81 -12.61 -2.46 2.52
C LYS A 81 -11.12 -2.82 2.58
N MET A 82 -10.71 -3.54 3.61
CA MET A 82 -9.32 -3.93 3.82
C MET A 82 -8.89 -5.11 2.93
N ASN A 83 -9.81 -6.04 2.63
CA ASN A 83 -9.51 -7.23 1.83
C ASN A 83 -9.54 -6.96 0.33
N GLU A 84 -10.50 -6.16 -0.17
CA GLU A 84 -10.66 -5.87 -1.61
C GLU A 84 -9.35 -5.52 -2.33
N PRO A 85 -8.49 -4.59 -1.84
CA PRO A 85 -7.24 -4.26 -2.52
C PRO A 85 -6.23 -5.41 -2.53
N LEU A 86 -6.29 -6.31 -1.54
CA LEU A 86 -5.40 -7.48 -1.46
C LEU A 86 -5.91 -8.65 -2.31
N GLU A 87 -7.22 -8.79 -2.48
CA GLU A 87 -7.84 -9.77 -3.38
C GLU A 87 -7.64 -9.44 -4.86
N GLY A 88 -7.19 -8.21 -5.16
CA GLY A 88 -6.89 -7.74 -6.52
C GLY A 88 -8.14 -7.42 -7.35
N ASN A 89 -9.32 -7.32 -6.74
CA ASN A 89 -10.53 -6.86 -7.42
C ASN A 89 -11.59 -6.33 -6.42
N PHE A 90 -12.48 -5.50 -6.96
CA PHE A 90 -13.73 -5.11 -6.28
C PHE A 90 -14.91 -5.19 -7.24
N GLU A 91 -16.13 -5.15 -6.74
CA GLU A 91 -17.32 -5.18 -7.57
C GLU A 91 -17.91 -3.76 -7.74
N GLY A 92 -18.10 -3.33 -8.99
CA GLY A 92 -18.58 -1.98 -9.30
C GLY A 92 -18.59 -1.65 -10.79
N ILE A 93 -18.54 -0.36 -11.10
CA ILE A 93 -18.60 0.15 -12.48
C ILE A 93 -17.24 0.26 -13.18
N GLY A 94 -16.13 0.30 -12.45
CA GLY A 94 -14.77 0.41 -13.01
C GLY A 94 -14.46 1.80 -13.58
N VAL A 95 -14.28 2.77 -12.68
CA VAL A 95 -13.75 4.09 -12.98
C VAL A 95 -12.73 4.51 -11.92
N SER A 96 -11.65 5.11 -12.37
CA SER A 96 -10.79 5.96 -11.53
C SER A 96 -11.38 7.36 -11.56
N PHE A 97 -11.51 8.01 -10.41
CA PHE A 97 -12.13 9.33 -10.33
C PHE A 97 -11.52 10.20 -9.23
N ASN A 98 -11.65 11.50 -9.42
CA ASN A 98 -11.39 12.50 -8.39
C ASN A 98 -12.63 13.35 -8.14
N MET A 99 -12.66 14.00 -6.97
CA MET A 99 -13.66 15.01 -6.66
C MET A 99 -13.09 16.38 -7.02
N LEU A 100 -13.76 17.06 -7.96
CA LEU A 100 -13.47 18.45 -8.29
C LEU A 100 -14.63 19.30 -7.77
N GLU A 101 -14.35 20.13 -6.77
CA GLU A 101 -15.38 20.83 -5.99
C GLU A 101 -16.37 19.81 -5.39
N ASP A 102 -17.64 19.86 -5.75
CA ASP A 102 -18.66 18.91 -5.28
C ASP A 102 -19.14 18.00 -6.43
N THR A 103 -18.23 17.58 -7.32
CA THR A 103 -18.57 16.78 -8.50
C THR A 103 -17.53 15.68 -8.74
N LEU A 104 -18.01 14.46 -9.02
CA LEU A 104 -17.17 13.35 -9.42
C LEU A 104 -16.73 13.53 -10.88
N VAL A 105 -15.42 13.63 -11.11
CA VAL A 105 -14.81 13.68 -12.44
C VAL A 105 -14.10 12.36 -12.72
N VAL A 106 -14.46 11.70 -13.80
CA VAL A 106 -13.81 10.46 -14.26
C VAL A 106 -12.42 10.80 -14.78
N ILE A 107 -11.39 10.25 -14.15
CA ILE A 107 -10.01 10.35 -14.62
C ILE A 107 -9.83 9.37 -15.78
N GLN A 108 -10.23 8.11 -15.54
CA GLN A 108 -10.11 7.05 -16.54
C GLN A 108 -11.11 5.92 -16.26
N PRO A 109 -11.81 5.37 -17.25
CA PRO A 109 -12.52 4.10 -17.11
C PRO A 109 -11.52 2.95 -17.09
N THR A 110 -11.80 1.93 -16.29
CA THR A 110 -10.99 0.69 -16.26
C THR A 110 -11.09 -0.01 -17.61
N SER A 111 -9.94 -0.36 -18.19
CA SER A 111 -9.89 -1.06 -19.48
C SER A 111 -10.69 -2.37 -19.44
N LYS A 112 -11.50 -2.58 -20.48
CA LYS A 112 -12.44 -3.71 -20.63
C LYS A 112 -13.50 -3.80 -19.51
N GLY A 113 -13.60 -2.76 -18.66
CA GLY A 113 -14.57 -2.66 -17.59
C GLY A 113 -15.97 -2.24 -18.06
N PRO A 114 -16.97 -2.26 -17.16
CA PRO A 114 -18.34 -1.85 -17.47
C PRO A 114 -18.46 -0.41 -17.98
N SER A 115 -17.70 0.50 -17.40
CA SER A 115 -17.75 1.94 -17.76
C SER A 115 -17.18 2.19 -19.16
N GLU A 116 -16.05 1.60 -19.50
CA GLU A 116 -15.48 1.70 -20.86
C GLU A 116 -16.42 1.11 -21.91
N LYS A 117 -16.98 -0.10 -21.65
CA LYS A 117 -17.94 -0.75 -22.54
C LYS A 117 -19.23 0.06 -22.76
N ALA A 118 -19.64 0.82 -21.76
CA ALA A 118 -20.81 1.70 -21.85
C ALA A 118 -20.50 3.03 -22.57
N GLY A 119 -19.23 3.36 -22.82
CA GLY A 119 -18.81 4.59 -23.49
C GLY A 119 -18.63 5.78 -22.53
N ILE A 120 -18.39 5.53 -21.24
CA ILE A 120 -17.92 6.55 -20.31
C ILE A 120 -16.48 6.89 -20.67
N LEU A 121 -16.15 8.17 -20.67
CA LEU A 121 -14.86 8.71 -21.08
C LEU A 121 -14.18 9.45 -19.91
N ALA A 122 -12.87 9.63 -20.03
CA ALA A 122 -12.13 10.54 -19.18
C ALA A 122 -12.67 11.98 -19.32
N GLY A 123 -12.76 12.70 -18.21
CA GLY A 123 -13.38 14.04 -18.14
C GLY A 123 -14.91 14.04 -17.97
N ASP A 124 -15.58 12.89 -18.05
CA ASP A 124 -17.02 12.81 -17.76
C ASP A 124 -17.30 13.15 -16.30
N ARG A 125 -18.35 13.92 -16.06
CA ARG A 125 -18.83 14.24 -14.72
C ARG A 125 -20.06 13.42 -14.39
N ILE A 126 -19.97 12.47 -13.44
CA ILE A 126 -21.11 11.72 -12.97
C ILE A 126 -21.88 12.59 -11.98
N VAL A 127 -23.11 12.96 -12.33
CA VAL A 127 -23.92 13.92 -11.55
C VAL A 127 -25.09 13.27 -10.82
N SER A 128 -25.51 12.06 -11.24
CA SER A 128 -26.59 11.30 -10.59
C SER A 128 -26.33 9.79 -10.70
N VAL A 129 -26.77 9.06 -9.69
CA VAL A 129 -26.73 7.58 -9.62
C VAL A 129 -28.13 7.09 -9.23
N ASP A 130 -28.74 6.24 -10.06
CA ASP A 130 -30.08 5.68 -9.88
C ASP A 130 -31.17 6.75 -9.62
N GLY A 131 -31.00 7.94 -10.25
CA GLY A 131 -31.90 9.07 -10.11
C GLY A 131 -31.63 9.98 -8.90
N GLU A 132 -30.71 9.62 -8.03
CA GLU A 132 -30.27 10.48 -6.92
C GLU A 132 -29.09 11.37 -7.34
N PRO A 133 -29.15 12.69 -7.13
CA PRO A 133 -28.04 13.58 -7.39
C PRO A 133 -26.89 13.29 -6.44
N ILE A 134 -25.66 13.26 -7.00
CA ILE A 134 -24.41 13.11 -6.22
C ILE A 134 -23.48 14.31 -6.37
N ALA A 135 -23.78 15.23 -7.29
CA ALA A 135 -23.06 16.49 -7.49
C ALA A 135 -23.89 17.66 -6.97
N GLY A 136 -23.23 18.67 -6.39
CA GLY A 136 -23.87 19.87 -5.85
C GLY A 136 -24.61 19.66 -4.51
N VAL A 137 -24.44 18.51 -3.87
CA VAL A 137 -25.18 18.11 -2.64
C VAL A 137 -24.24 17.82 -1.46
N LYS A 138 -22.94 18.09 -1.61
CA LYS A 138 -21.88 17.85 -0.62
C LYS A 138 -21.83 16.40 -0.10
N MET A 139 -22.09 15.44 -1.00
CA MET A 139 -22.01 14.01 -0.65
C MET A 139 -20.54 13.62 -0.47
N ASP A 140 -20.24 12.93 0.62
CA ASP A 140 -18.89 12.44 0.87
C ASP A 140 -18.48 11.35 -0.12
N ARG A 141 -17.18 11.23 -0.37
CA ARG A 141 -16.61 10.30 -1.35
C ARG A 141 -16.99 8.84 -1.08
N ASP A 142 -17.04 8.41 0.18
CA ASP A 142 -17.37 7.04 0.54
C ASP A 142 -18.83 6.72 0.24
N SER A 143 -19.74 7.67 0.45
CA SER A 143 -21.16 7.54 0.07
C SER A 143 -21.33 7.44 -1.43
N ILE A 144 -20.61 8.24 -2.22
CA ILE A 144 -20.57 8.13 -3.68
C ILE A 144 -20.05 6.75 -4.10
N MET A 145 -18.94 6.29 -3.52
CA MET A 145 -18.38 4.97 -3.83
C MET A 145 -19.37 3.84 -3.51
N ARG A 146 -20.09 3.89 -2.39
CA ARG A 146 -21.11 2.89 -2.05
C ARG A 146 -22.24 2.81 -3.09
N LYS A 147 -22.61 3.94 -3.72
CA LYS A 147 -23.64 3.97 -4.78
C LYS A 147 -23.13 3.38 -6.10
N LEU A 148 -21.86 3.65 -6.45
CA LEU A 148 -21.24 3.13 -7.68
C LEU A 148 -20.88 1.65 -7.59
N ARG A 149 -20.50 1.18 -6.40
CA ARG A 149 -20.21 -0.24 -6.11
C ARG A 149 -21.51 -1.04 -5.93
N GLY A 150 -21.37 -2.35 -5.97
CA GLY A 150 -22.46 -3.29 -5.72
C GLY A 150 -22.19 -4.64 -6.37
N PRO A 151 -22.99 -5.68 -6.05
CA PRO A 151 -22.76 -7.04 -6.50
C PRO A 151 -22.68 -7.15 -8.03
N LYS A 152 -21.75 -7.97 -8.51
CA LYS A 152 -21.62 -8.31 -9.94
C LYS A 152 -22.96 -8.74 -10.52
N GLY A 153 -23.28 -8.25 -11.71
CA GLY A 153 -24.52 -8.53 -12.43
C GLY A 153 -25.68 -7.59 -12.08
N THR A 154 -25.58 -6.76 -11.04
CA THR A 154 -26.58 -5.73 -10.75
C THR A 154 -26.41 -4.54 -11.70
N LYS A 155 -27.53 -3.87 -12.00
CA LYS A 155 -27.52 -2.68 -12.86
C LYS A 155 -27.44 -1.41 -12.03
N VAL A 156 -26.87 -0.37 -12.64
CA VAL A 156 -26.84 0.99 -12.10
C VAL A 156 -27.04 1.96 -13.25
N LYS A 157 -27.85 3.00 -13.04
CA LYS A 157 -28.13 4.06 -14.00
C LYS A 157 -27.33 5.30 -13.59
N LEU A 158 -26.55 5.86 -14.52
CA LEU A 158 -25.76 7.06 -14.31
C LEU A 158 -26.24 8.18 -15.21
N GLU A 159 -26.31 9.40 -14.68
CA GLU A 159 -26.38 10.61 -15.49
C GLU A 159 -25.03 11.30 -15.50
N VAL A 160 -24.60 11.69 -16.69
CA VAL A 160 -23.25 12.20 -16.94
C VAL A 160 -23.33 13.51 -17.72
N VAL A 161 -22.56 14.48 -17.29
CA VAL A 161 -22.28 15.71 -18.04
C VAL A 161 -20.92 15.57 -18.72
N ARG A 162 -20.90 15.72 -20.05
CA ARG A 162 -19.68 15.61 -20.87
C ARG A 162 -19.37 16.96 -21.53
N HIS A 163 -18.10 17.36 -21.44
CA HIS A 163 -17.67 18.62 -22.08
C HIS A 163 -17.95 18.62 -23.60
N GLY A 164 -18.56 19.68 -24.09
CA GLY A 164 -18.95 19.83 -25.50
C GLY A 164 -20.23 19.08 -25.90
N VAL A 165 -20.96 18.49 -24.97
CA VAL A 165 -22.31 17.90 -25.20
C VAL A 165 -23.32 18.67 -24.36
N ALA A 166 -24.35 19.22 -25.03
CA ALA A 166 -25.35 20.09 -24.39
C ALA A 166 -26.26 19.32 -23.43
N ASP A 167 -26.65 18.11 -23.82
CA ASP A 167 -27.58 17.27 -23.05
C ASP A 167 -26.84 16.35 -22.06
N ARG A 168 -27.52 16.05 -20.96
CA ARG A 168 -27.04 15.00 -20.04
C ARG A 168 -27.11 13.63 -20.71
N LEU A 169 -26.03 12.89 -20.65
CA LEU A 169 -25.96 11.52 -21.14
C LEU A 169 -26.45 10.57 -20.07
N THR A 170 -27.21 9.55 -20.46
CA THR A 170 -27.65 8.49 -19.55
C THR A 170 -26.99 7.18 -19.94
N PHE A 171 -26.34 6.54 -18.97
CA PHE A 171 -25.73 5.22 -19.13
C PHE A 171 -26.36 4.23 -18.15
N THR A 172 -26.66 3.02 -18.63
CA THR A 172 -27.04 1.91 -17.77
C THR A 172 -25.94 0.85 -17.82
N LEU A 173 -25.25 0.68 -16.70
CA LEU A 173 -24.14 -0.26 -16.59
C LEU A 173 -24.54 -1.52 -15.81
N THR A 174 -23.93 -2.63 -16.16
CA THR A 174 -24.00 -3.85 -15.33
C THR A 174 -22.69 -3.93 -14.57
N ARG A 175 -22.75 -3.91 -13.21
CA ARG A 175 -21.56 -4.01 -12.36
C ARG A 175 -20.84 -5.33 -12.59
N ASP A 176 -19.53 -5.30 -12.53
CA ASP A 176 -18.68 -6.48 -12.69
C ASP A 176 -17.51 -6.44 -11.71
N LYS A 177 -16.69 -7.49 -11.69
CA LYS A 177 -15.40 -7.50 -10.99
C LYS A 177 -14.42 -6.60 -11.72
N ILE A 178 -13.91 -5.62 -11.00
CA ILE A 178 -12.97 -4.62 -11.49
C ILE A 178 -11.59 -4.96 -10.94
N PRO A 179 -10.59 -5.22 -11.80
CA PRO A 179 -9.25 -5.51 -11.34
C PRO A 179 -8.64 -4.30 -10.61
N VAL A 180 -7.89 -4.59 -9.55
CA VAL A 180 -7.05 -3.62 -8.84
C VAL A 180 -5.61 -4.08 -9.00
N ASN A 181 -4.86 -3.40 -9.85
CA ASN A 181 -3.47 -3.71 -10.05
C ASN A 181 -2.65 -3.39 -8.81
N THR A 182 -1.64 -4.18 -8.55
CA THR A 182 -0.68 -3.99 -7.47
C THR A 182 0.64 -3.41 -8.00
N VAL A 183 0.97 -3.68 -9.26
CA VAL A 183 2.03 -3.01 -10.03
C VAL A 183 1.41 -1.78 -10.70
N ASP A 184 1.88 -0.61 -10.36
CA ASP A 184 1.32 0.66 -10.82
C ASP A 184 2.27 1.52 -11.67
N ALA A 185 3.54 1.07 -11.84
CA ALA A 185 4.45 1.66 -12.81
C ALA A 185 5.38 0.61 -13.42
N VAL A 186 5.48 0.60 -14.75
CA VAL A 186 6.36 -0.28 -15.52
C VAL A 186 6.89 0.48 -16.72
N TYR A 187 8.19 0.76 -16.77
CA TYR A 187 8.80 1.46 -17.91
C TYR A 187 10.32 1.25 -17.98
N MET A 188 10.91 1.50 -19.14
CA MET A 188 12.36 1.57 -19.29
C MET A 188 12.85 2.93 -18.78
N MET A 189 13.57 2.92 -17.66
CA MET A 189 14.07 4.13 -16.99
C MET A 189 15.29 4.73 -17.71
N ALA A 190 16.14 3.86 -18.26
CA ALA A 190 17.29 4.17 -19.08
C ALA A 190 17.55 3.02 -20.07
N PRO A 191 18.43 3.18 -21.08
CA PRO A 191 18.79 2.10 -21.98
C PRO A 191 19.28 0.86 -21.23
N GLY A 192 18.54 -0.24 -21.32
CA GLY A 192 18.84 -1.49 -20.63
C GLY A 192 18.43 -1.57 -19.16
N ILE A 193 17.87 -0.52 -18.56
CA ILE A 193 17.44 -0.48 -17.16
C ILE A 193 15.93 -0.36 -17.12
N GLY A 194 15.26 -1.39 -16.57
CA GLY A 194 13.83 -1.39 -16.31
C GLY A 194 13.49 -0.89 -14.90
N TYR A 195 12.29 -0.35 -14.75
CA TYR A 195 11.72 0.06 -13.48
C TYR A 195 10.35 -0.57 -13.30
N ILE A 196 10.12 -1.12 -12.10
CA ILE A 196 8.82 -1.63 -11.66
C ILE A 196 8.54 -1.09 -10.27
N HIS A 197 7.39 -0.45 -10.07
CA HIS A 197 6.90 -0.07 -8.75
C HIS A 197 5.75 -1.00 -8.33
N LEU A 198 5.91 -1.64 -7.18
CA LEU A 198 4.91 -2.51 -6.56
C LEU A 198 4.34 -1.81 -5.32
N ASP A 199 3.07 -1.40 -5.39
CA ASP A 199 2.36 -0.65 -4.33
C ASP A 199 2.04 -1.54 -3.11
N ARG A 200 1.67 -2.82 -3.35
CA ARG A 200 1.32 -3.78 -2.30
C ARG A 200 1.46 -5.22 -2.76
N PHE A 201 1.42 -6.16 -1.81
CA PHE A 201 1.45 -7.59 -2.10
C PHE A 201 0.03 -8.18 -2.05
N GLY A 202 -0.71 -8.09 -3.15
CA GLY A 202 -2.02 -8.71 -3.36
C GLY A 202 -1.94 -10.10 -3.98
N ALA A 203 -3.11 -10.73 -4.15
CA ALA A 203 -3.21 -12.07 -4.73
C ALA A 203 -2.68 -12.17 -6.18
N THR A 204 -2.64 -11.07 -6.91
CA THR A 204 -2.22 -10.98 -8.32
C THR A 204 -0.78 -10.52 -8.49
N SER A 205 -0.09 -10.08 -7.42
CA SER A 205 1.21 -9.41 -7.49
C SER A 205 2.30 -10.26 -8.14
N GLY A 206 2.37 -11.57 -7.84
CA GLY A 206 3.35 -12.46 -8.47
C GLY A 206 3.20 -12.48 -9.99
N LYS A 207 1.95 -12.62 -10.47
CA LYS A 207 1.66 -12.61 -11.91
C LYS A 207 1.94 -11.23 -12.54
N GLU A 208 1.55 -10.15 -11.89
CA GLU A 208 1.74 -8.79 -12.42
C GLU A 208 3.23 -8.45 -12.53
N VAL A 209 4.05 -8.80 -11.53
CA VAL A 209 5.51 -8.62 -11.57
C VAL A 209 6.14 -9.48 -12.66
N HIS A 210 5.71 -10.74 -12.80
CA HIS A 210 6.15 -11.63 -13.87
C HIS A 210 5.88 -11.02 -15.27
N ASP A 211 4.64 -10.59 -15.50
CA ASP A 211 4.22 -9.96 -16.75
C ASP A 211 5.01 -8.66 -17.03
N ALA A 212 5.24 -7.85 -16.00
CA ALA A 212 6.05 -6.62 -16.09
C ALA A 212 7.50 -6.89 -16.46
N ILE A 213 8.15 -7.88 -15.83
CA ILE A 213 9.51 -8.30 -16.18
C ILE A 213 9.56 -8.79 -17.65
N ALA A 214 8.61 -9.64 -18.06
CA ALA A 214 8.54 -10.14 -19.42
C ALA A 214 8.36 -9.01 -20.46
N GLN A 215 7.56 -7.99 -20.12
CA GLN A 215 7.37 -6.79 -20.94
C GLN A 215 8.68 -6.00 -21.09
N LEU A 216 9.39 -5.74 -20.00
CA LEU A 216 10.64 -4.97 -20.01
C LEU A 216 11.76 -5.72 -20.70
N GLN A 217 11.84 -7.05 -20.57
CA GLN A 217 12.83 -7.87 -21.29
C GLN A 217 12.64 -7.78 -22.81
N LYS A 218 11.39 -7.75 -23.31
CA LYS A 218 11.11 -7.51 -24.72
C LYS A 218 11.56 -6.13 -25.21
N GLN A 219 11.67 -5.16 -24.29
CA GLN A 219 12.19 -3.81 -24.57
C GLN A 219 13.71 -3.70 -24.39
N GLY A 220 14.39 -4.82 -24.10
CA GLY A 220 15.85 -4.88 -23.96
C GLY A 220 16.37 -4.62 -22.55
N MET A 221 15.54 -4.83 -21.51
CA MET A 221 15.98 -4.74 -20.12
C MET A 221 17.03 -5.79 -19.80
N ARG A 222 18.11 -5.36 -19.15
CA ARG A 222 19.20 -6.18 -18.61
C ARG A 222 19.32 -6.04 -17.09
N ASP A 223 19.04 -4.85 -16.57
CA ASP A 223 19.09 -4.50 -15.17
C ASP A 223 17.73 -3.99 -14.70
N LEU A 224 17.40 -4.22 -13.43
CA LEU A 224 16.09 -3.90 -12.88
C LEU A 224 16.22 -3.08 -11.61
N VAL A 225 15.49 -1.97 -11.58
CA VAL A 225 15.16 -1.21 -10.36
C VAL A 225 13.75 -1.64 -9.94
N PHE A 226 13.65 -2.37 -8.83
CA PHE A 226 12.39 -2.83 -8.25
C PHE A 226 12.04 -1.99 -7.04
N ASP A 227 11.02 -1.17 -7.15
CA ASP A 227 10.68 -0.16 -6.15
C ASP A 227 9.60 -0.64 -5.19
N LEU A 228 9.96 -0.69 -3.90
CA LEU A 228 9.11 -1.03 -2.76
C LEU A 228 8.94 0.14 -1.78
N GLN A 229 9.27 1.38 -2.19
CA GLN A 229 9.03 2.56 -1.36
C GLN A 229 7.52 2.70 -1.09
N TYR A 230 7.15 3.07 0.14
CA TYR A 230 5.76 3.17 0.62
C TYR A 230 4.95 1.86 0.57
N ASN A 231 5.57 0.71 0.27
CA ASN A 231 4.89 -0.57 0.24
C ASN A 231 4.73 -1.15 1.66
N GLY A 232 3.53 -1.09 2.21
CA GLY A 232 3.20 -1.62 3.55
C GLY A 232 3.11 -3.15 3.65
N GLY A 233 3.38 -3.89 2.57
CA GLY A 233 3.32 -5.35 2.52
C GLY A 233 2.00 -5.88 1.95
N GLY A 234 1.54 -7.00 2.50
CA GLY A 234 0.34 -7.72 2.06
C GLY A 234 0.44 -9.22 2.33
N TYR A 235 0.04 -10.06 1.37
CA TYR A 235 0.05 -11.51 1.52
C TYR A 235 1.46 -12.10 1.52
N LEU A 236 1.71 -12.97 2.51
CA LEU A 236 2.97 -13.71 2.65
C LEU A 236 3.27 -14.58 1.41
N GLY A 237 2.25 -15.25 0.88
CA GLY A 237 2.40 -16.06 -0.35
C GLY A 237 2.79 -15.23 -1.57
N ALA A 238 2.22 -14.02 -1.72
CA ALA A 238 2.57 -13.11 -2.79
C ALA A 238 4.03 -12.63 -2.70
N ALA A 239 4.56 -12.44 -1.48
CA ALA A 239 5.98 -12.13 -1.30
C ALA A 239 6.89 -13.27 -1.79
N ALA A 240 6.52 -14.53 -1.50
CA ALA A 240 7.26 -15.68 -2.00
C ALA A 240 7.17 -15.81 -3.53
N ASP A 241 6.01 -15.53 -4.13
CA ASP A 241 5.84 -15.54 -5.58
C ASP A 241 6.70 -14.46 -6.26
N VAL A 242 6.71 -13.24 -5.73
CA VAL A 242 7.55 -12.14 -6.24
C VAL A 242 9.05 -12.44 -6.03
N ALA A 243 9.45 -12.96 -4.86
CA ALA A 243 10.83 -13.35 -4.62
C ALA A 243 11.31 -14.45 -5.59
N SER A 244 10.40 -15.32 -6.05
CA SER A 244 10.70 -16.37 -7.02
C SER A 244 11.13 -15.84 -8.40
N GLU A 245 10.78 -14.60 -8.73
CA GLU A 245 11.27 -13.95 -9.95
C GLU A 245 12.79 -13.71 -9.91
N PHE A 246 13.36 -13.58 -8.72
CA PHE A 246 14.74 -13.16 -8.50
C PHE A 246 15.66 -14.26 -8.00
N LEU A 247 15.14 -15.24 -7.26
CA LEU A 247 15.91 -16.28 -6.58
C LEU A 247 15.90 -17.59 -7.35
N GLU A 248 16.95 -18.41 -7.13
CA GLU A 248 16.99 -19.77 -7.69
C GLU A 248 15.90 -20.65 -7.04
N PRO A 249 15.29 -21.59 -7.77
CA PRO A 249 14.29 -22.51 -7.24
C PRO A 249 14.81 -23.27 -6.02
N GLY A 250 13.96 -23.41 -5.01
CA GLY A 250 14.31 -24.04 -3.73
C GLY A 250 15.12 -23.17 -2.77
N SER A 251 15.47 -21.94 -3.17
CA SER A 251 16.06 -20.97 -2.24
C SER A 251 15.06 -20.58 -1.16
N LEU A 252 15.47 -20.60 0.11
CA LEU A 252 14.64 -20.14 1.20
C LEU A 252 14.28 -18.67 1.01
N VAL A 253 12.99 -18.33 1.02
CA VAL A 253 12.50 -16.94 1.00
C VAL A 253 12.26 -16.44 2.41
N VAL A 254 11.55 -17.22 3.20
CA VAL A 254 11.16 -16.88 4.58
C VAL A 254 10.72 -18.14 5.32
N TYR A 255 10.94 -18.18 6.62
CA TYR A 255 10.24 -19.13 7.47
C TYR A 255 9.51 -18.42 8.60
N THR A 256 8.41 -19.02 9.05
CA THR A 256 7.58 -18.50 10.13
C THR A 256 7.54 -19.49 11.28
N GLU A 257 7.54 -19.00 12.53
CA GLU A 257 7.46 -19.83 13.71
C GLU A 257 6.76 -19.08 14.85
N GLY A 258 5.94 -19.77 15.61
CA GLY A 258 5.22 -19.23 16.75
C GLY A 258 4.91 -20.30 17.78
N ARG A 259 4.47 -19.88 18.96
CA ARG A 259 4.18 -20.80 20.09
C ARG A 259 3.25 -21.96 19.69
N ASN A 260 2.17 -21.64 18.96
CA ASN A 260 1.14 -22.61 18.53
C ASN A 260 1.11 -22.73 17.00
N SER A 261 2.16 -22.27 16.32
CA SER A 261 2.33 -22.33 14.86
C SER A 261 3.69 -22.96 14.59
N PRO A 262 3.75 -24.24 14.22
CA PRO A 262 5.00 -24.92 13.88
C PRO A 262 5.74 -24.15 12.78
N ARG A 263 7.06 -24.36 12.73
CA ARG A 263 7.90 -23.77 11.68
C ARG A 263 7.35 -24.14 10.30
N SER A 264 7.05 -23.11 9.51
CA SER A 264 6.61 -23.21 8.11
C SER A 264 7.60 -22.48 7.22
N VAL A 265 7.97 -23.08 6.11
CA VAL A 265 9.01 -22.61 5.20
C VAL A 265 8.36 -22.27 3.86
N LEU A 266 8.73 -21.13 3.29
CA LEU A 266 8.42 -20.76 1.90
C LEU A 266 9.73 -20.63 1.13
N GLU A 267 9.79 -21.33 0.01
CA GLU A 267 10.92 -21.34 -0.90
C GLU A 267 10.55 -20.73 -2.25
N ALA A 268 11.54 -20.27 -2.97
CA ALA A 268 11.37 -19.74 -4.32
C ALA A 268 10.93 -20.87 -5.26
N LYS A 269 9.91 -20.59 -6.07
CA LYS A 269 9.35 -21.50 -7.09
C LYS A 269 10.18 -21.42 -8.38
N ASP A 270 9.98 -22.40 -9.24
CA ASP A 270 10.52 -22.32 -10.59
C ASP A 270 9.70 -21.36 -11.49
N GLY A 271 10.30 -20.94 -12.60
CA GLY A 271 9.65 -20.07 -13.60
C GLY A 271 10.02 -18.58 -13.49
N GLY A 272 10.80 -18.15 -12.49
CA GLY A 272 11.24 -16.75 -12.36
C GLY A 272 12.06 -16.26 -13.57
N LEU A 273 11.79 -15.05 -14.02
CA LEU A 273 12.34 -14.49 -15.26
C LEU A 273 13.60 -13.63 -15.03
N PHE A 274 13.88 -13.19 -13.80
CA PHE A 274 14.97 -12.25 -13.51
C PHE A 274 15.97 -12.78 -12.48
N ARG A 275 16.45 -14.02 -12.65
CA ARG A 275 17.48 -14.63 -11.80
C ARG A 275 18.88 -14.11 -12.12
N LYS A 276 19.08 -13.57 -13.31
CA LYS A 276 20.34 -12.97 -13.77
C LYS A 276 20.12 -11.49 -14.11
N GLY A 277 21.20 -10.74 -14.24
CA GLY A 277 21.14 -9.29 -14.37
C GLY A 277 21.25 -8.60 -13.01
N ARG A 278 21.58 -7.32 -12.99
CA ARG A 278 21.73 -6.57 -11.75
C ARG A 278 20.33 -6.15 -11.24
N LEU A 279 20.10 -6.42 -9.97
CA LEU A 279 18.86 -6.09 -9.28
C LEU A 279 19.14 -5.07 -8.18
N VAL A 280 18.42 -3.95 -8.22
CA VAL A 280 18.38 -2.96 -7.15
C VAL A 280 16.96 -2.92 -6.61
N ILE A 281 16.80 -3.09 -5.29
CA ILE A 281 15.52 -2.92 -4.62
C ILE A 281 15.54 -1.59 -3.85
N LEU A 282 14.57 -0.73 -4.15
CA LEU A 282 14.41 0.53 -3.43
C LEU A 282 13.49 0.34 -2.23
N VAL A 283 13.92 0.87 -1.09
CA VAL A 283 13.18 0.77 0.18
C VAL A 283 13.21 2.10 0.93
N ASP A 284 12.20 2.30 1.77
CA ASP A 284 12.13 3.44 2.68
C ASP A 284 11.61 3.02 4.07
N GLU A 285 11.44 3.99 4.95
CA GLU A 285 10.93 3.80 6.32
C GLU A 285 9.47 3.30 6.41
N TYR A 286 8.73 3.35 5.30
CA TYR A 286 7.36 2.82 5.17
C TYR A 286 7.32 1.42 4.57
N THR A 287 8.40 0.96 3.95
CA THR A 287 8.53 -0.41 3.43
C THR A 287 8.39 -1.41 4.56
N ALA A 288 7.37 -2.28 4.54
CA ALA A 288 7.02 -3.13 5.68
C ALA A 288 6.58 -4.55 5.30
N SER A 289 6.69 -5.49 6.25
CA SER A 289 6.08 -6.83 6.18
C SER A 289 6.49 -7.64 4.94
N ALA A 290 5.58 -7.97 4.02
CA ALA A 290 5.84 -8.72 2.79
C ALA A 290 6.94 -8.07 1.92
N ALA A 291 7.01 -6.74 1.89
CA ALA A 291 8.08 -6.01 1.20
C ALA A 291 9.45 -6.22 1.88
N GLU A 292 9.48 -6.34 3.21
CA GLU A 292 10.68 -6.66 3.96
C GLU A 292 11.09 -8.14 3.79
N ILE A 293 10.15 -9.03 3.52
CA ILE A 293 10.44 -10.43 3.18
C ILE A 293 11.21 -10.49 1.86
N VAL A 294 10.72 -9.82 0.82
CA VAL A 294 11.38 -9.81 -0.50
C VAL A 294 12.75 -9.14 -0.43
N SER A 295 12.83 -7.93 0.14
CA SER A 295 14.11 -7.20 0.26
C SER A 295 15.10 -7.95 1.15
N GLY A 296 14.65 -8.54 2.26
CA GLY A 296 15.47 -9.35 3.16
C GLY A 296 15.97 -10.64 2.52
N ALA A 297 15.11 -11.34 1.76
CA ALA A 297 15.52 -12.55 1.05
C ALA A 297 16.56 -12.24 -0.05
N VAL A 298 16.33 -11.21 -0.85
CA VAL A 298 17.28 -10.77 -1.88
C VAL A 298 18.61 -10.35 -1.27
N GLN A 299 18.61 -9.62 -0.15
CA GLN A 299 19.81 -9.21 0.57
C GLN A 299 20.57 -10.41 1.14
N ASP A 300 19.86 -11.33 1.82
CA ASP A 300 20.47 -12.46 2.50
C ASP A 300 21.08 -13.48 1.52
N HIS A 301 20.52 -13.62 0.32
CA HIS A 301 21.09 -14.43 -0.75
C HIS A 301 22.19 -13.68 -1.55
N ASP A 302 22.50 -12.43 -1.23
CA ASP A 302 23.41 -11.57 -2.03
C ASP A 302 22.99 -11.47 -3.51
N ARG A 303 21.68 -11.60 -3.79
CA ARG A 303 21.15 -11.58 -5.17
C ARG A 303 21.03 -10.16 -5.73
N GLY A 304 20.82 -9.18 -4.90
CA GLY A 304 20.64 -7.78 -5.30
C GLY A 304 21.14 -6.82 -4.25
N THR A 305 21.09 -5.54 -4.59
CA THR A 305 21.49 -4.44 -3.71
C THR A 305 20.25 -3.69 -3.21
N ILE A 306 20.17 -3.47 -1.91
CA ILE A 306 19.09 -2.72 -1.28
C ILE A 306 19.54 -1.27 -1.12
N VAL A 307 18.78 -0.33 -1.69
CA VAL A 307 19.09 1.11 -1.71
C VAL A 307 17.98 1.91 -1.06
N GLY A 308 18.31 2.83 -0.19
CA GLY A 308 17.33 3.72 0.44
C GLY A 308 17.51 3.91 1.92
N ARG A 309 16.45 3.78 2.71
CA ARG A 309 16.48 3.95 4.16
C ARG A 309 16.03 2.67 4.87
N ARG A 310 16.39 2.55 6.15
CA ARG A 310 16.02 1.42 7.00
C ARG A 310 14.51 1.24 7.01
N THR A 311 14.03 0.02 6.72
CA THR A 311 12.62 -0.31 6.62
C THR A 311 11.89 -0.26 7.96
N PHE A 312 10.59 -0.47 7.95
CA PHE A 312 9.71 -0.31 9.11
C PHE A 312 10.01 -1.27 10.27
N GLY A 313 10.35 -2.52 9.98
CA GLY A 313 10.63 -3.54 11.00
C GLY A 313 9.38 -4.28 11.49
N LYS A 314 8.52 -4.73 10.58
CA LYS A 314 7.38 -5.60 10.90
C LYS A 314 7.69 -7.05 10.56
N GLY A 315 8.12 -7.83 11.56
CA GLY A 315 8.46 -9.25 11.47
C GLY A 315 7.40 -10.18 12.08
N LEU A 316 6.13 -9.78 12.08
CA LEU A 316 5.00 -10.52 12.64
C LEU A 316 4.05 -10.99 11.54
N VAL A 317 3.54 -12.21 11.67
CA VAL A 317 2.53 -12.80 10.79
C VAL A 317 1.18 -12.76 11.47
N GLN A 318 0.20 -12.12 10.83
CA GLN A 318 -1.19 -12.14 11.27
C GLN A 318 -1.98 -13.20 10.49
N ARG A 319 -2.87 -13.90 11.19
CA ARG A 319 -3.87 -14.77 10.61
C ARG A 319 -5.25 -14.16 10.80
N PRO A 320 -6.06 -14.07 9.74
CA PRO A 320 -7.45 -13.67 9.86
C PRO A 320 -8.27 -14.77 10.55
N VAL A 321 -9.12 -14.38 11.49
CA VAL A 321 -10.12 -15.21 12.15
C VAL A 321 -11.46 -14.54 11.90
N GLU A 322 -12.26 -15.11 11.02
CA GLU A 322 -13.60 -14.61 10.70
C GLU A 322 -14.57 -14.91 11.85
N LEU A 323 -15.39 -13.95 12.19
CA LEU A 323 -16.44 -14.08 13.18
C LEU A 323 -17.80 -14.29 12.49
N PRO A 324 -18.80 -14.87 13.20
CA PRO A 324 -20.07 -15.27 12.60
C PRO A 324 -20.88 -14.14 11.95
N ASP A 325 -20.63 -12.90 12.33
CA ASP A 325 -21.30 -11.70 11.79
C ASP A 325 -20.56 -11.07 10.59
N GLY A 326 -19.46 -11.70 10.12
CA GLY A 326 -18.61 -11.20 9.04
C GLY A 326 -17.56 -10.19 9.48
N SER A 327 -17.47 -9.87 10.76
CA SER A 327 -16.33 -9.15 11.33
C SER A 327 -15.10 -10.05 11.43
N MET A 328 -13.93 -9.49 11.66
CA MET A 328 -12.68 -10.22 11.62
C MET A 328 -11.72 -9.79 12.73
N ILE A 329 -11.05 -10.77 13.31
CA ILE A 329 -9.87 -10.54 14.13
C ILE A 329 -8.63 -10.91 13.30
N ARG A 330 -7.71 -10.00 13.13
CA ARG A 330 -6.36 -10.28 12.61
C ARG A 330 -5.46 -10.51 13.81
N LEU A 331 -5.08 -11.75 14.05
CA LEU A 331 -4.33 -12.14 15.24
C LEU A 331 -2.89 -12.48 14.86
N THR A 332 -1.92 -11.90 15.55
CA THR A 332 -0.51 -12.28 15.43
C THR A 332 -0.29 -13.69 15.95
N VAL A 333 0.18 -14.59 15.08
CA VAL A 333 0.35 -16.02 15.39
C VAL A 333 1.80 -16.49 15.33
N SER A 334 2.68 -15.75 14.61
CA SER A 334 4.08 -16.15 14.41
C SER A 334 4.96 -14.91 14.21
N HIS A 335 6.26 -15.11 14.45
CA HIS A 335 7.31 -14.26 13.87
C HIS A 335 7.69 -14.82 12.51
N TYR A 336 8.28 -13.99 11.66
CA TYR A 336 8.96 -14.47 10.48
C TYR A 336 10.45 -14.13 10.51
N TYR A 337 11.20 -14.94 9.80
CA TYR A 337 12.65 -14.91 9.75
C TYR A 337 13.11 -14.95 8.30
N THR A 338 14.10 -14.14 7.99
CA THR A 338 14.73 -14.12 6.66
C THR A 338 15.65 -15.33 6.46
N PRO A 339 16.18 -15.58 5.26
CA PRO A 339 17.04 -16.74 5.01
C PRO A 339 18.26 -16.85 5.90
N SER A 340 18.84 -15.75 6.34
CA SER A 340 19.97 -15.74 7.31
C SER A 340 19.55 -16.08 8.75
N GLY A 341 18.26 -16.26 9.02
CA GLY A 341 17.71 -16.56 10.34
C GLY A 341 17.41 -15.35 11.21
N ARG A 342 17.56 -14.13 10.70
CA ARG A 342 17.26 -12.92 11.46
C ARG A 342 15.76 -12.63 11.51
N CYS A 343 15.25 -12.36 12.71
CA CYS A 343 13.95 -11.73 12.90
C CYS A 343 14.12 -10.22 12.81
N ILE A 344 13.37 -9.60 11.90
CA ILE A 344 13.49 -8.15 11.66
C ILE A 344 12.53 -7.32 12.50
N GLN A 345 11.69 -7.97 13.33
CA GLN A 345 10.71 -7.28 14.16
C GLN A 345 11.38 -6.25 15.07
N LYS A 346 10.98 -4.98 14.93
CA LYS A 346 11.42 -3.94 15.85
C LYS A 346 10.82 -4.16 17.24
N PRO A 347 11.50 -3.75 18.33
CA PRO A 347 11.02 -3.93 19.68
C PRO A 347 9.64 -3.29 19.90
N TYR A 348 8.81 -3.97 20.69
CA TYR A 348 7.56 -3.42 21.21
C TYR A 348 7.28 -3.91 22.63
N VAL A 349 6.50 -3.13 23.35
CA VAL A 349 6.00 -3.52 24.67
C VAL A 349 4.51 -3.79 24.56
N LYS A 350 4.08 -4.95 25.11
CA LYS A 350 2.66 -5.32 25.12
C LYS A 350 1.83 -4.24 25.78
N GLY A 351 0.70 -3.90 25.17
CA GLY A 351 -0.19 -2.84 25.65
C GLY A 351 0.25 -1.40 25.34
N GLN A 352 1.44 -1.19 24.76
CA GLN A 352 1.97 0.13 24.43
C GLN A 352 1.97 0.43 22.92
N GLY A 353 0.85 0.23 22.26
CA GLY A 353 0.72 0.43 20.80
C GLY A 353 0.99 1.86 20.33
N GLU A 354 0.72 2.86 21.16
CA GLU A 354 1.02 4.26 20.83
C GLU A 354 2.52 4.53 20.72
N ALA A 355 3.32 4.01 21.63
CA ALA A 355 4.78 4.13 21.60
C ALA A 355 5.36 3.48 20.33
N TYR A 356 4.81 2.32 19.95
CA TYR A 356 5.18 1.62 18.71
C TYR A 356 4.83 2.43 17.45
N SER A 357 3.66 3.08 17.44
CA SER A 357 3.22 3.92 16.31
C SER A 357 4.06 5.19 16.17
N ARG A 358 4.58 5.73 17.28
CA ARG A 358 5.45 6.91 17.29
C ARG A 358 6.90 6.61 16.89
N ASP A 359 7.28 5.35 16.75
CA ASP A 359 8.65 4.94 16.43
C ASP A 359 9.22 5.66 15.19
N LEU A 360 8.44 5.78 14.13
CA LEU A 360 8.88 6.47 12.92
C LEU A 360 9.17 7.95 13.16
N LEU A 361 8.33 8.64 13.95
CA LEU A 361 8.57 10.01 14.34
C LEU A 361 9.83 10.12 15.22
N ASN A 362 10.00 9.22 16.18
CA ASN A 362 11.19 9.17 17.01
C ASN A 362 12.47 8.95 16.16
N ARG A 363 12.41 8.07 15.15
CA ARG A 363 13.53 7.87 14.21
C ARG A 363 13.89 9.15 13.45
N TYR A 364 12.87 9.91 13.02
CA TYR A 364 13.07 11.21 12.39
C TYR A 364 13.70 12.21 13.36
N ASP A 365 13.16 12.35 14.58
CA ASP A 365 13.64 13.29 15.60
C ASP A 365 15.07 12.98 16.05
N HIS A 366 15.47 11.70 16.07
CA HIS A 366 16.84 11.27 16.39
C HIS A 366 17.80 11.30 15.18
N GLY A 367 17.33 11.75 14.00
CA GLY A 367 18.17 11.91 12.81
C GLY A 367 18.45 10.62 12.03
N GLU A 368 17.81 9.49 12.36
CA GLU A 368 18.05 8.22 11.65
C GLU A 368 17.70 8.26 10.16
N LEU A 369 16.77 9.13 9.77
CA LEU A 369 16.40 9.25 8.36
C LEU A 369 17.35 10.15 7.56
N THR A 370 18.15 10.96 8.26
CA THR A 370 19.04 11.97 7.64
C THR A 370 20.52 11.65 7.75
N SER A 371 20.91 10.73 8.65
CA SER A 371 22.31 10.31 8.83
C SER A 371 22.41 8.83 9.18
N ILE A 372 23.31 8.14 8.51
CA ILE A 372 23.64 6.74 8.81
C ILE A 372 24.26 6.59 10.20
N ASP A 373 25.01 7.58 10.67
CA ASP A 373 25.69 7.56 11.98
C ASP A 373 24.69 7.63 13.16
N SER A 374 23.48 8.09 12.90
CA SER A 374 22.39 8.15 13.89
C SER A 374 21.65 6.82 14.03
N ILE A 375 21.95 5.82 13.20
CA ILE A 375 21.30 4.52 13.23
C ILE A 375 21.99 3.61 14.22
N HIS A 376 21.33 3.29 15.33
CA HIS A 376 21.86 2.39 16.33
C HIS A 376 21.34 0.96 16.09
N LEU A 377 22.23 0.09 15.60
CA LEU A 377 21.94 -1.31 15.35
C LEU A 377 22.37 -2.16 16.56
N ASP A 378 21.56 -3.15 16.88
CA ASP A 378 21.83 -4.08 18.00
C ASP A 378 22.98 -5.03 17.60
N SER A 379 24.16 -4.81 18.17
CA SER A 379 25.37 -5.60 17.90
C SER A 379 25.22 -7.08 18.35
N THR A 380 24.21 -7.41 19.15
CA THR A 380 23.93 -8.81 19.55
C THR A 380 23.11 -9.56 18.49
N LYS A 381 22.54 -8.84 17.50
CA LYS A 381 21.70 -9.39 16.44
C LYS A 381 22.35 -9.27 15.06
N VAL A 382 23.62 -9.62 14.99
CA VAL A 382 24.39 -9.63 13.73
C VAL A 382 24.31 -11.03 13.12
N TYR A 383 23.93 -11.07 11.85
CA TYR A 383 23.84 -12.28 11.03
C TYR A 383 24.74 -12.12 9.80
N ARG A 384 24.84 -13.16 8.98
CA ARG A 384 25.66 -13.18 7.78
C ARG A 384 24.82 -13.55 6.57
N THR A 385 25.03 -12.84 5.46
CA THR A 385 24.47 -13.24 4.16
C THR A 385 25.02 -14.60 3.73
N LEU A 386 24.24 -15.35 2.94
CA LEU A 386 24.50 -16.78 2.68
C LEU A 386 25.67 -17.02 1.73
N SER A 387 25.90 -16.12 0.77
CA SER A 387 26.94 -16.31 -0.26
C SER A 387 28.22 -15.53 0.05
N LYS A 388 28.11 -14.23 0.36
CA LYS A 388 29.27 -13.34 0.56
C LYS A 388 29.66 -13.15 2.03
N GLY A 389 28.86 -13.63 2.98
CA GLY A 389 29.12 -13.48 4.41
C GLY A 389 29.10 -12.04 4.92
N ARG A 390 28.43 -11.11 4.23
CA ARG A 390 28.28 -9.71 4.67
C ARG A 390 27.49 -9.63 5.95
N ALA A 391 27.81 -8.67 6.82
CA ALA A 391 27.03 -8.45 8.04
C ALA A 391 25.66 -7.85 7.69
N VAL A 392 24.61 -8.45 8.26
CA VAL A 392 23.23 -7.97 8.22
C VAL A 392 22.63 -8.02 9.61
N TYR A 393 21.61 -7.21 9.90
CA TYR A 393 21.14 -6.98 11.24
C TYR A 393 19.67 -7.39 11.40
N GLY A 394 19.32 -7.89 12.57
CA GLY A 394 17.96 -8.19 12.99
C GLY A 394 17.42 -7.19 14.01
N GLY A 395 16.12 -7.29 14.31
CA GLY A 395 15.49 -6.52 15.39
C GLY A 395 15.11 -5.08 15.07
N GLY A 396 15.13 -4.67 13.79
CA GLY A 396 14.82 -3.27 13.46
C GLY A 396 14.56 -3.01 11.98
N GLY A 397 14.01 -3.97 11.24
CA GLY A 397 13.79 -3.86 9.80
C GLY A 397 15.00 -4.29 8.96
N ILE A 398 14.93 -4.03 7.68
CA ILE A 398 16.02 -4.27 6.73
C ILE A 398 16.86 -2.99 6.63
N MET A 399 18.12 -3.08 7.01
CA MET A 399 19.10 -2.01 6.78
C MET A 399 19.54 -2.07 5.31
N PRO A 400 19.43 -0.97 4.54
CA PRO A 400 19.87 -0.98 3.14
C PRO A 400 21.40 -1.16 3.03
N ASP A 401 21.82 -1.74 1.91
CA ASP A 401 23.27 -1.85 1.58
C ASP A 401 23.85 -0.47 1.23
N ILE A 402 23.02 0.39 0.64
CA ILE A 402 23.36 1.77 0.31
C ILE A 402 22.32 2.69 0.95
N PHE A 403 22.73 3.39 1.98
CA PHE A 403 21.87 4.36 2.66
C PHE A 403 21.79 5.65 1.85
N VAL A 404 20.54 6.16 1.70
CA VAL A 404 20.25 7.45 1.08
C VAL A 404 19.51 8.32 2.09
N PRO A 405 20.13 9.41 2.56
CA PRO A 405 19.50 10.26 3.57
C PRO A 405 18.24 10.95 3.01
N LEU A 406 17.29 11.20 3.89
CA LEU A 406 16.14 12.04 3.57
C LEU A 406 16.57 13.50 3.49
N ASP A 407 16.41 14.12 2.33
CA ASP A 407 16.62 15.56 2.22
C ASP A 407 15.42 16.31 2.82
N THR A 408 15.64 16.94 3.97
CA THR A 408 14.65 17.77 4.67
C THR A 408 14.68 19.23 4.22
N THR A 409 15.57 19.60 3.31
CA THR A 409 15.81 20.99 2.87
C THR A 409 15.18 21.29 1.51
N THR A 410 14.74 20.27 0.78
CA THR A 410 14.16 20.41 -0.58
C THR A 410 12.90 21.27 -0.53
N TYR A 411 11.96 20.94 0.36
CA TYR A 411 10.68 21.63 0.38
C TYR A 411 10.62 22.71 1.45
N THR A 412 10.26 23.92 1.02
CA THR A 412 10.07 25.06 1.92
C THR A 412 8.78 24.91 2.76
N PRO A 413 8.69 25.58 3.92
CA PRO A 413 7.43 25.67 4.67
C PRO A 413 6.24 26.16 3.84
N TYR A 414 6.49 27.09 2.91
CA TYR A 414 5.47 27.59 1.97
C TYR A 414 4.97 26.48 1.04
N TYR A 415 5.87 25.69 0.43
CA TYR A 415 5.49 24.52 -0.37
C TYR A 415 4.63 23.55 0.43
N MET A 416 5.08 23.20 1.64
CA MET A 416 4.38 22.24 2.50
C MET A 416 2.99 22.75 2.92
N ALA A 417 2.83 24.05 3.12
CA ALA A 417 1.51 24.65 3.43
C ALA A 417 0.56 24.55 2.22
N ILE A 418 1.03 24.82 1.02
CA ILE A 418 0.26 24.69 -0.22
C ILE A 418 -0.16 23.23 -0.42
N GLN A 419 0.76 22.27 -0.23
CA GLN A 419 0.51 20.84 -0.38
C GLN A 419 -0.49 20.31 0.66
N ARG A 420 -0.34 20.65 1.93
CA ARG A 420 -1.26 20.25 3.04
C ARG A 420 -2.69 20.73 2.79
N ASN A 421 -2.86 21.84 2.09
CA ASN A 421 -4.16 22.36 1.70
C ASN A 421 -4.67 21.77 0.37
N ASN A 422 -4.01 20.77 -0.19
CA ASN A 422 -4.35 20.07 -1.42
C ASN A 422 -4.46 20.98 -2.66
N LEU A 423 -3.81 22.16 -2.63
CA LEU A 423 -3.95 23.15 -3.69
C LEU A 423 -3.24 22.73 -4.97
N ILE A 424 -2.08 22.07 -4.89
CA ILE A 424 -1.35 21.59 -6.07
C ILE A 424 -2.20 20.57 -6.83
N THR A 425 -2.71 19.55 -6.12
CA THR A 425 -3.51 18.48 -6.70
C THR A 425 -4.80 19.00 -7.33
N THR A 426 -5.54 19.86 -6.64
CA THR A 426 -6.80 20.40 -7.16
C THR A 426 -6.58 21.34 -8.35
N THR A 427 -5.48 22.09 -8.36
CA THR A 427 -5.13 22.98 -9.48
C THR A 427 -4.71 22.17 -10.71
N ALA A 428 -3.85 21.14 -10.53
CA ALA A 428 -3.44 20.24 -11.60
C ALA A 428 -4.63 19.46 -12.20
N LEU A 429 -5.52 18.94 -11.34
CA LEU A 429 -6.71 18.22 -11.77
C LEU A 429 -7.63 19.10 -12.64
N ARG A 430 -7.93 20.32 -12.18
CA ARG A 430 -8.78 21.26 -12.93
C ARG A 430 -8.17 21.59 -14.28
N TYR A 431 -6.88 21.91 -14.29
CA TYR A 431 -6.18 22.24 -15.53
C TYR A 431 -6.15 21.06 -16.50
N ALA A 432 -5.84 19.85 -16.01
CA ALA A 432 -5.86 18.64 -16.83
C ALA A 432 -7.27 18.36 -17.40
N ASP A 433 -8.33 18.57 -16.62
CA ASP A 433 -9.71 18.39 -17.07
C ASP A 433 -10.08 19.36 -18.19
N GLU A 434 -9.69 20.63 -18.06
CA GLU A 434 -9.98 21.69 -19.03
C GLU A 434 -9.17 21.55 -20.34
N HIS A 435 -7.90 21.09 -20.25
CA HIS A 435 -6.93 21.11 -21.37
C HIS A 435 -6.53 19.72 -21.86
N ARG A 436 -7.16 18.64 -21.36
CA ARG A 436 -6.80 17.24 -21.71
C ARG A 436 -6.62 17.03 -23.22
N ARG A 437 -7.62 17.41 -24.03
CA ARG A 437 -7.61 17.19 -25.49
C ARG A 437 -6.49 17.95 -26.19
N GLU A 438 -6.17 19.13 -25.70
CA GLU A 438 -5.09 19.98 -26.24
C GLU A 438 -3.74 19.32 -25.92
N ILE A 439 -3.55 18.87 -24.68
CA ILE A 439 -2.32 18.20 -24.22
C ILE A 439 -2.13 16.89 -24.97
N GLU A 440 -3.14 16.02 -25.08
CA GLU A 440 -3.07 14.76 -25.81
C GLU A 440 -2.78 14.95 -27.31
N LYS A 441 -3.30 16.03 -27.90
CA LYS A 441 -3.05 16.37 -29.31
C LYS A 441 -1.63 16.92 -29.53
N GLU A 442 -1.14 17.75 -28.61
CA GLU A 442 0.18 18.37 -28.70
C GLU A 442 1.29 17.37 -28.33
N TYR A 443 1.03 16.48 -27.37
CA TYR A 443 1.96 15.46 -26.86
C TYR A 443 1.36 14.05 -26.99
N PRO A 444 1.27 13.49 -28.21
CA PRO A 444 0.72 12.15 -28.40
C PRO A 444 1.60 11.04 -27.81
N ASP A 445 2.91 11.27 -27.64
CA ASP A 445 3.84 10.41 -26.88
C ASP A 445 4.15 11.09 -25.54
N PHE A 446 3.96 10.36 -24.45
CA PHE A 446 4.24 10.88 -23.11
C PHE A 446 5.70 11.33 -22.93
N ARG A 447 6.67 10.70 -23.61
CA ARG A 447 8.08 11.14 -23.55
C ARG A 447 8.24 12.58 -24.02
N ASP A 448 7.53 12.98 -25.07
CA ASP A 448 7.53 14.37 -25.55
C ASP A 448 6.95 15.32 -24.49
N TYR A 449 5.87 14.90 -23.80
CA TYR A 449 5.35 15.65 -22.68
C TYR A 449 6.37 15.74 -21.52
N ALA A 450 6.94 14.63 -21.11
CA ALA A 450 7.90 14.58 -20.03
C ALA A 450 9.14 15.46 -20.29
N GLU A 451 9.59 15.56 -21.54
CA GLU A 451 10.75 16.37 -21.92
C GLU A 451 10.39 17.85 -22.18
N LYS A 452 9.33 18.11 -22.94
CA LYS A 452 9.08 19.43 -23.56
C LYS A 452 7.97 20.24 -22.90
N TYR A 453 7.04 19.57 -22.15
CA TYR A 453 5.94 20.32 -21.55
C TYR A 453 6.44 21.25 -20.45
N GLU A 454 6.07 22.51 -20.58
CA GLU A 454 6.31 23.53 -19.57
C GLU A 454 4.97 23.96 -18.93
N VAL A 455 4.94 24.03 -17.62
CA VAL A 455 3.78 24.49 -16.87
C VAL A 455 3.54 25.97 -17.17
N PRO A 456 2.37 26.37 -17.73
CA PRO A 456 2.09 27.76 -18.03
C PRO A 456 2.22 28.68 -16.82
N ALA A 457 2.78 29.87 -17.02
CA ALA A 457 2.90 30.86 -15.94
C ALA A 457 1.54 31.19 -15.31
N SER A 458 0.48 31.31 -16.14
CA SER A 458 -0.89 31.57 -15.69
C SER A 458 -1.43 30.50 -14.72
N LEU A 459 -1.07 29.22 -14.93
CA LEU A 459 -1.48 28.14 -14.03
C LEU A 459 -0.77 28.25 -12.67
N LEU A 460 0.53 28.58 -12.69
CA LEU A 460 1.27 28.81 -11.45
C LEU A 460 0.72 30.03 -10.69
N ASP A 461 0.42 31.12 -11.40
CA ASP A 461 -0.18 32.32 -10.80
C ASP A 461 -1.57 32.03 -10.20
N ASP A 462 -2.40 31.19 -10.85
CA ASP A 462 -3.68 30.73 -10.29
C ASP A 462 -3.48 29.94 -8.99
N LEU A 463 -2.50 29.04 -8.95
CA LEU A 463 -2.15 28.29 -7.74
C LEU A 463 -1.72 29.23 -6.59
N LEU A 464 -0.84 30.18 -6.89
CA LEU A 464 -0.35 31.15 -5.89
C LEU A 464 -1.45 32.07 -5.39
N ARG A 465 -2.35 32.51 -6.28
CA ARG A 465 -3.54 33.29 -5.90
C ARG A 465 -4.44 32.50 -4.95
N LYS A 466 -4.76 31.23 -5.27
CA LYS A 466 -5.54 30.35 -4.38
C LYS A 466 -4.88 30.13 -3.02
N ALA A 467 -3.55 30.06 -3.00
CA ALA A 467 -2.81 29.98 -1.74
C ALA A 467 -2.97 31.28 -0.94
N ALA A 468 -2.84 32.44 -1.57
CA ALA A 468 -3.02 33.75 -0.93
C ALA A 468 -4.45 33.96 -0.41
N ASP A 469 -5.48 33.52 -1.14
CA ASP A 469 -6.90 33.56 -0.73
C ASP A 469 -7.14 32.74 0.56
N LYS A 470 -6.35 31.68 0.80
CA LYS A 470 -6.33 30.91 2.04
C LYS A 470 -5.34 31.45 3.10
N ASN A 471 -4.80 32.65 2.89
CA ASN A 471 -3.78 33.27 3.74
C ASN A 471 -2.47 32.45 3.85
N ILE A 472 -2.16 31.60 2.86
CA ILE A 472 -0.90 30.87 2.75
C ILE A 472 0.05 31.74 1.94
N LYS A 473 1.09 32.28 2.61
CA LYS A 473 2.06 33.22 2.02
C LYS A 473 3.48 32.77 2.32
N PRO A 474 4.44 33.04 1.42
CA PRO A 474 5.84 32.82 1.71
C PRO A 474 6.29 33.80 2.79
N LYS A 475 7.31 33.41 3.54
CA LYS A 475 7.94 34.26 4.56
C LYS A 475 8.58 35.51 3.94
N ASP A 476 9.24 35.33 2.81
CA ASP A 476 9.94 36.36 2.05
C ASP A 476 10.02 35.94 0.56
N GLU A 477 10.58 36.83 -0.28
CA GLU A 477 10.73 36.57 -1.71
C GLU A 477 11.73 35.44 -1.99
N ALA A 478 12.76 35.24 -1.16
CA ALA A 478 13.72 34.17 -1.31
C ALA A 478 13.06 32.78 -1.12
N GLU A 479 12.18 32.63 -0.13
CA GLU A 479 11.39 31.41 0.05
C GLU A 479 10.45 31.19 -1.14
N ARG A 480 9.81 32.26 -1.64
CA ARG A 480 8.97 32.19 -2.82
C ARG A 480 9.74 31.65 -4.03
N GLU A 481 10.84 32.30 -4.37
CA GLU A 481 11.67 31.92 -5.53
C GLU A 481 12.21 30.48 -5.42
N LYS A 482 12.59 30.05 -4.22
CA LYS A 482 13.00 28.67 -3.96
C LYS A 482 11.86 27.67 -4.19
N THR A 483 10.60 28.05 -3.92
CA THR A 483 9.43 27.19 -3.99
C THR A 483 8.91 26.98 -5.42
N LEU A 484 9.03 27.99 -6.30
CA LEU A 484 8.43 27.97 -7.63
C LEU A 484 8.85 26.77 -8.51
N PRO A 485 10.14 26.38 -8.57
CA PRO A 485 10.57 25.22 -9.36
C PRO A 485 9.91 23.90 -8.92
N ASP A 486 9.70 23.73 -7.61
CA ASP A 486 9.10 22.52 -7.06
C ASP A 486 7.59 22.49 -7.31
N LEU A 487 6.91 23.63 -7.23
CA LEU A 487 5.50 23.73 -7.60
C LEU A 487 5.29 23.40 -9.08
N ARG A 488 6.12 23.96 -9.99
CA ARG A 488 6.07 23.63 -11.41
C ARG A 488 6.28 22.15 -11.67
N PHE A 489 7.29 21.59 -11.05
CA PHE A 489 7.62 20.19 -11.20
C PHE A 489 6.46 19.28 -10.76
N MET A 490 5.88 19.54 -9.59
CA MET A 490 4.77 18.75 -9.08
C MET A 490 3.48 18.96 -9.89
N LEU A 491 3.20 20.19 -10.36
CA LEU A 491 2.09 20.44 -11.28
C LEU A 491 2.25 19.63 -12.57
N LYS A 492 3.45 19.62 -13.19
CA LYS A 492 3.75 18.81 -14.37
C LYS A 492 3.48 17.33 -14.12
N ALA A 493 3.98 16.79 -13.03
CA ALA A 493 3.78 15.38 -12.67
C ALA A 493 2.30 15.03 -12.48
N LEU A 494 1.55 15.87 -11.76
CA LEU A 494 0.12 15.65 -11.49
C LEU A 494 -0.76 15.87 -12.72
N ILE A 495 -0.42 16.80 -13.62
CA ILE A 495 -1.10 16.94 -14.92
C ILE A 495 -0.87 15.67 -15.73
N GLY A 496 0.37 15.17 -15.82
CA GLY A 496 0.68 13.90 -16.48
C GLY A 496 -0.12 12.73 -15.91
N TYR A 497 -0.21 12.62 -14.58
CA TYR A 497 -1.04 11.62 -13.91
C TYR A 497 -2.52 11.68 -14.31
N ASN A 498 -3.08 12.89 -14.39
CA ASN A 498 -4.51 13.07 -14.71
C ASN A 498 -4.82 12.90 -16.19
N VAL A 499 -3.86 13.13 -17.09
CA VAL A 499 -4.04 12.97 -18.54
C VAL A 499 -3.78 11.53 -18.97
N TRP A 500 -2.72 10.90 -18.46
CA TRP A 500 -2.34 9.50 -18.78
C TRP A 500 -2.65 8.57 -17.61
N ASP A 501 -1.61 8.13 -16.87
CA ASP A 501 -1.79 7.18 -15.79
C ASP A 501 -0.68 7.35 -14.70
N ARG A 502 -0.68 6.47 -13.74
CA ARG A 502 0.23 6.44 -12.59
C ARG A 502 1.68 6.16 -13.00
N SER A 503 1.88 5.32 -14.00
CA SER A 503 3.20 5.03 -14.56
C SER A 503 3.90 6.31 -15.07
N GLU A 504 3.16 7.19 -15.73
CA GLU A 504 3.65 8.46 -16.23
C GLU A 504 4.01 9.45 -15.11
N TYR A 505 3.25 9.43 -14.03
CA TYR A 505 3.58 10.18 -12.82
C TYR A 505 4.95 9.75 -12.27
N PHE A 506 5.19 8.45 -12.14
CA PHE A 506 6.47 7.92 -11.67
C PHE A 506 7.63 8.27 -12.60
N GLN A 507 7.42 8.29 -13.91
CA GLN A 507 8.46 8.71 -14.86
C GLN A 507 8.92 10.15 -14.65
N ILE A 508 8.06 11.02 -14.14
CA ILE A 508 8.43 12.41 -13.81
C ILE A 508 9.04 12.48 -12.41
N ILE A 509 8.38 11.98 -11.37
CA ILE A 509 8.87 12.20 -10.00
C ILE A 509 10.22 11.52 -9.75
N ASN A 510 10.48 10.39 -10.39
CA ASN A 510 11.74 9.65 -10.27
C ASN A 510 12.96 10.42 -10.80
N GLN A 511 12.76 11.42 -11.67
CA GLN A 511 13.85 12.30 -12.12
C GLN A 511 14.46 13.11 -10.97
N ARG A 512 13.71 13.34 -9.89
CA ARG A 512 14.19 14.07 -8.71
C ARG A 512 14.39 13.19 -7.47
N SER A 513 13.98 11.93 -7.50
CA SER A 513 14.16 11.01 -6.37
C SER A 513 15.64 10.71 -6.13
N ASP A 514 16.16 11.04 -4.95
CA ASP A 514 17.56 10.80 -4.61
C ASP A 514 17.84 9.29 -4.46
N ILE A 515 16.86 8.51 -3.99
CA ILE A 515 16.98 7.04 -3.92
C ILE A 515 17.13 6.45 -5.32
N VAL A 516 16.31 6.90 -6.28
CA VAL A 516 16.39 6.46 -7.68
C VAL A 516 17.70 6.88 -8.33
N LYS A 517 18.10 8.14 -8.14
CA LYS A 517 19.39 8.63 -8.66
C LYS A 517 20.56 7.81 -8.14
N ARG A 518 20.59 7.52 -6.83
CA ARG A 518 21.66 6.71 -6.23
C ARG A 518 21.67 5.26 -6.76
N ALA A 519 20.48 4.69 -6.99
CA ALA A 519 20.37 3.37 -7.62
C ALA A 519 20.93 3.36 -9.06
N LEU A 520 20.60 4.36 -9.86
CA LEU A 520 21.13 4.51 -11.22
C LEU A 520 22.66 4.70 -11.21
N GLN A 521 23.19 5.55 -10.34
CA GLN A 521 24.63 5.73 -10.17
C GLN A 521 25.34 4.43 -9.83
N TRP A 522 24.77 3.62 -8.90
CA TRP A 522 25.35 2.33 -8.56
C TRP A 522 25.35 1.37 -9.75
N LEU A 523 24.26 1.36 -10.54
CA LEU A 523 24.20 0.54 -11.77
C LEU A 523 25.23 1.01 -12.84
N GLU A 524 25.57 2.29 -12.87
CA GLU A 524 26.60 2.82 -13.76
C GLU A 524 28.02 2.49 -13.24
N GLU A 525 28.28 2.68 -11.95
CA GLU A 525 29.58 2.45 -11.30
C GLU A 525 29.98 0.96 -11.31
N ASP A 526 29.02 0.05 -11.10
CA ASP A 526 29.21 -1.41 -11.05
C ASP A 526 29.08 -2.06 -12.45
N ALA A 527 28.96 -1.25 -13.51
CA ALA A 527 28.94 -1.77 -14.86
C ALA A 527 30.32 -2.40 -15.16
N PRO A 528 30.37 -3.71 -15.57
CA PRO A 528 31.63 -4.25 -16.05
C PRO A 528 32.08 -3.36 -17.20
N ALA A 529 33.37 -2.94 -17.18
CA ALA A 529 33.97 -2.24 -18.32
C ALA A 529 33.59 -3.01 -19.59
N HIS A 530 32.85 -2.36 -20.49
CA HIS A 530 32.43 -3.00 -21.72
C HIS A 530 33.65 -3.62 -22.43
N PRO A 531 33.56 -4.91 -22.89
CA PRO A 531 34.63 -5.50 -23.67
C PRO A 531 34.79 -4.79 -25.02
#